data_3a4065bdf49be1696c510c9797e70de8
#
_entry.id   3a4065bdf49be1696c510c9797e70de8
#
_cell.length_a   1.000
_cell.length_b   1.000
_cell.length_c   1.000
_cell.angle_alpha   90.00
_cell.angle_beta   90.00
_cell.angle_gamma   90.00
#
_symmetry.space_group_name_H-M   'P 1'
#
loop_
_entity.id
_entity.type
_entity.pdbx_description
1 polymer ?
#
loop_
_entity_poly.entity_id
_entity_poly.type
_entity_poly.pdbx_seq_one_letter_code
_entity_poly.pdbx_strand_id
1 'polypeptide(L)'
;TKVLDDIDIEINPRQIIGITGKSGCGKSTIAKLIQGLYRPQAGIVALDNIDLRLLDLSHVRSQVSLVGTDSYFFPGTIRETIASAMPNSSMDRITWAAKKVFAHEEIESYPDGYETFLEENATNLATGLRQKLAIARALIRNPRILILDDAFTGFDVDSEIKLYDALSDIALGRTVIIVSNRVWHLRLCNKIFVLEKGKISQQGSFEELRQTPGYFSQTYNKQMSILGVENKIKSFKKAG
;
A
#
# COMPACT_ATOMS: atom_id res chain seq x y z
N THR A 1 -26.59 -1.12 6.52
CA THR A 1 -25.89 0.14 6.91
C THR A 1 -24.99 0.55 5.77
N LYS A 2 -25.07 1.81 5.29
CA LYS A 2 -24.12 2.36 4.30
C LYS A 2 -22.73 2.39 4.90
N VAL A 3 -21.76 1.81 4.19
CA VAL A 3 -20.33 1.84 4.57
C VAL A 3 -19.67 3.13 4.09
N LEU A 4 -20.00 3.56 2.87
CA LEU A 4 -19.56 4.83 2.26
C LEU A 4 -20.81 5.64 1.89
N ASP A 5 -20.81 6.92 2.16
CA ASP A 5 -21.92 7.81 1.92
C ASP A 5 -21.42 9.14 1.37
N ASP A 6 -21.76 9.40 0.10
CA ASP A 6 -21.41 10.64 -0.60
C ASP A 6 -19.89 10.91 -0.62
N ILE A 7 -19.15 9.92 -1.15
CA ILE A 7 -17.69 10.01 -1.31
C ILE A 7 -17.38 10.57 -2.71
N ASP A 8 -16.71 11.70 -2.74
CA ASP A 8 -16.14 12.29 -3.95
C ASP A 8 -14.62 12.41 -3.82
N ILE A 9 -13.90 11.66 -4.63
CA ILE A 9 -12.42 11.58 -4.64
C ILE A 9 -11.95 11.66 -6.08
N GLU A 10 -11.15 12.66 -6.37
CA GLU A 10 -10.41 12.76 -7.63
C GLU A 10 -8.92 12.51 -7.37
N ILE A 11 -8.33 11.62 -8.16
CA ILE A 11 -6.91 11.25 -8.10
C ILE A 11 -6.28 11.49 -9.47
N ASN A 12 -5.31 12.37 -9.52
CA ASN A 12 -4.56 12.62 -10.74
C ASN A 12 -3.47 11.56 -10.97
N PRO A 13 -3.11 11.30 -12.22
CA PRO A 13 -2.04 10.34 -12.54
C PRO A 13 -0.72 10.69 -11.83
N ARG A 14 0.02 9.65 -11.42
CA ARG A 14 1.35 9.75 -10.81
C ARG A 14 1.40 10.49 -9.48
N GLN A 15 0.28 10.58 -8.79
CA GLN A 15 0.24 11.09 -7.41
C GLN A 15 0.39 9.94 -6.40
N ILE A 16 0.91 10.29 -5.23
CA ILE A 16 0.82 9.47 -4.03
C ILE A 16 -0.33 10.01 -3.19
N ILE A 17 -1.36 9.21 -3.00
CA ILE A 17 -2.59 9.59 -2.28
C ILE A 17 -2.67 8.83 -0.96
N GLY A 18 -3.00 9.54 0.11
CA GLY A 18 -3.26 8.96 1.42
C GLY A 18 -4.75 8.81 1.70
N ILE A 19 -5.14 7.69 2.28
CA ILE A 19 -6.49 7.48 2.82
C ILE A 19 -6.34 7.02 4.27
N THR A 20 -6.89 7.78 5.20
CA THR A 20 -6.84 7.46 6.63
C THR A 20 -8.20 7.64 7.31
N GLY A 21 -8.30 7.23 8.57
CA GLY A 21 -9.52 7.32 9.37
C GLY A 21 -9.63 6.14 10.34
N LYS A 22 -10.62 6.16 11.21
CA LYS A 22 -10.84 5.09 12.20
C LYS A 22 -11.00 3.72 11.54
N SER A 23 -10.66 2.66 12.29
CA SER A 23 -10.95 1.29 11.83
C SER A 23 -12.45 1.14 11.54
N GLY A 24 -12.78 0.43 10.46
CA GLY A 24 -14.17 0.20 10.04
C GLY A 24 -14.86 1.38 9.35
N CYS A 25 -14.20 2.53 9.09
CA CYS A 25 -14.84 3.67 8.45
C CYS A 25 -14.98 3.56 6.91
N GLY A 26 -14.51 2.47 6.27
CA GLY A 26 -14.70 2.23 4.85
C GLY A 26 -13.46 2.36 3.97
N LYS A 27 -12.25 2.56 4.53
CA LYS A 27 -11.00 2.72 3.76
C LYS A 27 -10.73 1.56 2.80
N SER A 28 -10.70 0.35 3.30
CA SER A 28 -10.47 -0.86 2.48
C SER A 28 -11.61 -1.11 1.47
N THR A 29 -12.81 -0.57 1.74
CA THR A 29 -13.92 -0.60 0.78
C THR A 29 -13.62 0.29 -0.42
N ILE A 30 -13.03 1.48 -0.21
CA ILE A 30 -12.58 2.35 -1.31
C ILE A 30 -11.52 1.63 -2.14
N ALA A 31 -10.52 1.01 -1.51
CA ALA A 31 -9.48 0.24 -2.19
C ALA A 31 -10.07 -0.86 -3.09
N LYS A 32 -11.04 -1.62 -2.56
CA LYS A 32 -11.73 -2.70 -3.29
C LYS A 32 -12.64 -2.19 -4.42
N LEU A 33 -13.25 -1.01 -4.26
CA LEU A 33 -14.02 -0.34 -5.32
C LEU A 33 -13.10 0.09 -6.48
N ILE A 34 -11.94 0.69 -6.19
CA ILE A 34 -10.97 1.13 -7.21
C ILE A 34 -10.45 -0.08 -8.00
N GLN A 35 -10.22 -1.23 -7.35
CA GLN A 35 -9.77 -2.46 -8.02
C GLN A 35 -10.91 -3.19 -8.77
N GLY A 36 -12.15 -2.70 -8.67
CA GLY A 36 -13.31 -3.36 -9.28
C GLY A 36 -13.68 -4.70 -8.63
N LEU A 37 -13.31 -4.91 -7.36
CA LEU A 37 -13.76 -6.06 -6.56
C LEU A 37 -15.18 -5.87 -6.05
N TYR A 38 -15.55 -4.63 -5.77
CA TYR A 38 -16.91 -4.24 -5.38
C TYR A 38 -17.49 -3.29 -6.42
N ARG A 39 -18.82 -3.31 -6.55
CA ARG A 39 -19.57 -2.33 -7.34
C ARG A 39 -20.27 -1.38 -6.39
N PRO A 40 -20.24 -0.07 -6.64
CA PRO A 40 -21.01 0.88 -5.84
C PRO A 40 -22.50 0.66 -6.05
N GLN A 41 -23.30 0.79 -4.97
CA GLN A 41 -24.78 0.71 -5.05
C GLN A 41 -25.36 1.97 -5.70
N ALA A 42 -24.68 3.09 -5.56
CA ALA A 42 -25.03 4.38 -6.19
C ALA A 42 -23.72 5.12 -6.52
N GLY A 43 -23.76 6.01 -7.50
CA GLY A 43 -22.59 6.72 -7.97
C GLY A 43 -21.77 5.89 -8.96
N ILE A 44 -20.54 6.35 -9.23
CA ILE A 44 -19.64 5.77 -10.19
C ILE A 44 -18.22 5.65 -9.61
N VAL A 45 -17.48 4.66 -10.09
CA VAL A 45 -16.02 4.64 -9.98
C VAL A 45 -15.49 4.65 -11.41
N ALA A 46 -14.65 5.63 -11.73
CA ALA A 46 -14.11 5.80 -13.06
C ALA A 46 -12.58 5.69 -13.07
N LEU A 47 -12.01 5.13 -14.12
CA LEU A 47 -10.59 5.20 -14.48
C LEU A 47 -10.46 5.93 -15.81
N ASP A 48 -9.61 6.97 -15.85
CA ASP A 48 -9.42 7.82 -17.04
C ASP A 48 -10.78 8.32 -17.60
N ASN A 49 -11.69 8.75 -16.70
CA ASN A 49 -13.06 9.20 -16.98
C ASN A 49 -14.00 8.14 -17.57
N ILE A 50 -13.62 6.87 -17.57
CA ILE A 50 -14.46 5.77 -18.04
C ILE A 50 -14.96 4.99 -16.80
N ASP A 51 -16.29 4.87 -16.67
CA ASP A 51 -16.91 4.08 -15.60
C ASP A 51 -16.40 2.64 -15.63
N LEU A 52 -15.98 2.12 -14.47
CA LEU A 52 -15.49 0.73 -14.36
C LEU A 52 -16.50 -0.31 -14.85
N ARG A 53 -17.79 0.01 -14.84
CA ARG A 53 -18.84 -0.89 -15.35
C ARG A 53 -18.76 -1.09 -16.85
N LEU A 54 -18.11 -0.18 -17.57
CA LEU A 54 -17.92 -0.22 -19.03
C LEU A 54 -16.56 -0.81 -19.43
N LEU A 55 -15.69 -1.10 -18.46
CA LEU A 55 -14.36 -1.64 -18.70
C LEU A 55 -14.33 -3.16 -18.46
N ASP A 56 -13.45 -3.84 -19.18
CA ASP A 56 -13.07 -5.21 -18.86
C ASP A 56 -12.33 -5.25 -17.52
N LEU A 57 -12.93 -5.90 -16.54
CA LEU A 57 -12.37 -5.99 -15.18
C LEU A 57 -11.05 -6.78 -15.15
N SER A 58 -10.80 -7.69 -16.09
CA SER A 58 -9.51 -8.38 -16.18
C SER A 58 -8.42 -7.42 -16.60
N HIS A 59 -8.71 -6.54 -17.55
CA HIS A 59 -7.81 -5.46 -17.94
C HIS A 59 -7.58 -4.47 -16.77
N VAL A 60 -8.64 -4.01 -16.10
CA VAL A 60 -8.54 -3.13 -14.92
C VAL A 60 -7.61 -3.75 -13.88
N ARG A 61 -7.83 -5.02 -13.51
CA ARG A 61 -7.01 -5.74 -12.52
C ARG A 61 -5.59 -6.03 -12.99
N SER A 62 -5.31 -5.94 -14.28
CA SER A 62 -3.94 -5.98 -14.80
C SER A 62 -3.19 -4.67 -14.55
N GLN A 63 -3.89 -3.54 -14.48
CA GLN A 63 -3.34 -2.20 -14.29
C GLN A 63 -3.39 -1.73 -12.83
N VAL A 64 -4.24 -2.32 -12.00
CA VAL A 64 -4.44 -1.97 -10.58
C VAL A 64 -4.04 -3.13 -9.70
N SER A 65 -3.00 -2.98 -8.92
CA SER A 65 -2.58 -3.98 -7.91
C SER A 65 -2.95 -3.49 -6.51
N LEU A 66 -3.54 -4.38 -5.71
CA LEU A 66 -3.86 -4.16 -4.30
C LEU A 66 -3.04 -5.11 -3.44
N VAL A 67 -2.33 -4.56 -2.47
CA VAL A 67 -1.64 -5.30 -1.40
C VAL A 67 -2.34 -4.96 -0.09
N GLY A 68 -2.90 -5.96 0.57
CA GLY A 68 -3.53 -5.83 1.88
C GLY A 68 -2.74 -6.56 2.97
N THR A 69 -3.23 -6.47 4.21
CA THR A 69 -2.67 -7.19 5.36
C THR A 69 -2.76 -8.71 5.22
N ASP A 70 -3.84 -9.19 4.60
CA ASP A 70 -4.17 -10.62 4.50
C ASP A 70 -3.85 -11.15 3.09
N SER A 71 -2.64 -10.88 2.61
CA SER A 71 -2.18 -11.41 1.33
C SER A 71 -2.05 -12.93 1.42
N TYR A 72 -2.81 -13.65 0.60
CA TYR A 72 -2.77 -15.11 0.53
C TYR A 72 -1.54 -15.60 -0.26
N PHE A 73 -0.92 -16.67 0.24
CA PHE A 73 0.21 -17.34 -0.38
C PHE A 73 -0.12 -18.82 -0.59
N PHE A 74 -0.04 -19.26 -1.85
CA PHE A 74 -0.11 -20.67 -2.17
C PHE A 74 1.20 -21.36 -1.83
N PRO A 75 1.19 -22.66 -1.48
CA PRO A 75 2.41 -23.44 -1.37
C PRO A 75 3.21 -23.39 -2.67
N GLY A 76 4.53 -23.26 -2.56
CA GLY A 76 5.44 -23.15 -3.70
C GLY A 76 6.73 -22.42 -3.32
N THR A 77 7.61 -22.13 -4.25
CA THR A 77 8.84 -21.41 -3.96
C THR A 77 8.64 -19.90 -3.83
N ILE A 78 9.58 -19.20 -3.20
CA ILE A 78 9.59 -17.72 -3.16
C ILE A 78 9.55 -17.17 -4.58
N ARG A 79 10.33 -17.76 -5.51
CA ARG A 79 10.36 -17.41 -6.93
C ARG A 79 8.96 -17.49 -7.55
N GLU A 80 8.28 -18.62 -7.38
CA GLU A 80 6.94 -18.85 -7.90
C GLU A 80 5.93 -17.90 -7.29
N THR A 81 6.05 -17.63 -5.99
CA THR A 81 5.19 -16.67 -5.27
C THR A 81 5.27 -15.27 -5.87
N ILE A 82 6.48 -14.75 -6.08
CA ILE A 82 6.66 -13.42 -6.69
C ILE A 82 6.17 -13.45 -8.14
N ALA A 83 6.50 -14.50 -8.91
CA ALA A 83 6.12 -14.65 -10.31
C ALA A 83 4.62 -14.94 -10.51
N SER A 84 3.87 -15.33 -9.47
CA SER A 84 2.46 -15.76 -9.61
C SER A 84 1.55 -14.69 -10.24
N ALA A 85 1.86 -13.41 -10.05
CA ALA A 85 1.14 -12.31 -10.70
C ALA A 85 1.51 -12.13 -12.18
N MET A 86 2.68 -12.61 -12.61
CA MET A 86 3.17 -12.58 -13.98
C MET A 86 3.98 -13.87 -14.25
N PRO A 87 3.33 -15.00 -14.53
CA PRO A 87 4.00 -16.27 -14.86
C PRO A 87 5.00 -16.07 -16.01
N ASN A 88 6.08 -16.83 -16.01
CA ASN A 88 7.19 -16.71 -16.98
C ASN A 88 8.06 -15.46 -16.85
N SER A 89 7.99 -14.75 -15.72
CA SER A 89 8.95 -13.67 -15.44
C SER A 89 10.38 -14.22 -15.33
N SER A 90 11.34 -13.50 -15.92
CA SER A 90 12.77 -13.83 -15.76
C SER A 90 13.23 -13.64 -14.30
N MET A 91 14.30 -14.34 -13.91
CA MET A 91 14.91 -14.14 -12.59
C MET A 91 15.34 -12.69 -12.36
N ASP A 92 15.84 -11.99 -13.39
CA ASP A 92 16.20 -10.57 -13.28
C ASP A 92 15.00 -9.72 -12.85
N ARG A 93 13.81 -9.99 -13.40
CA ARG A 93 12.58 -9.27 -13.05
C ARG A 93 12.10 -9.62 -11.65
N ILE A 94 12.21 -10.88 -11.24
CA ILE A 94 11.87 -11.34 -9.90
C ILE A 94 12.81 -10.68 -8.87
N THR A 95 14.10 -10.73 -9.14
CA THR A 95 15.14 -10.12 -8.29
C THR A 95 14.97 -8.60 -8.22
N TRP A 96 14.65 -7.95 -9.34
CA TRP A 96 14.33 -6.51 -9.36
C TRP A 96 13.15 -6.18 -8.43
N ALA A 97 12.06 -6.95 -8.49
CA ALA A 97 10.90 -6.74 -7.62
C ALA A 97 11.25 -6.93 -6.14
N ALA A 98 12.02 -7.97 -5.82
CA ALA A 98 12.49 -8.24 -4.46
C ALA A 98 13.43 -7.15 -3.93
N LYS A 99 14.34 -6.63 -4.76
CA LYS A 99 15.23 -5.51 -4.40
C LYS A 99 14.47 -4.23 -4.11
N LYS A 100 13.40 -3.94 -4.87
CA LYS A 100 12.57 -2.73 -4.65
C LYS A 100 11.89 -2.70 -3.28
N VAL A 101 11.72 -3.85 -2.65
CA VAL A 101 11.09 -3.98 -1.33
C VAL A 101 12.06 -4.46 -0.24
N PHE A 102 13.37 -4.44 -0.52
CA PHE A 102 14.43 -4.88 0.41
C PHE A 102 14.22 -6.33 0.92
N ALA A 103 13.72 -7.20 0.05
CA ALA A 103 13.57 -8.61 0.34
C ALA A 103 14.73 -9.47 -0.20
N HIS A 104 15.50 -8.96 -1.16
CA HIS A 104 16.51 -9.74 -1.88
C HIS A 104 17.55 -10.33 -0.95
N GLU A 105 18.20 -9.52 -0.13
CA GLU A 105 19.27 -9.96 0.76
C GLU A 105 18.74 -10.93 1.83
N GLU A 106 17.51 -10.70 2.29
CA GLU A 106 16.83 -11.60 3.23
C GLU A 106 16.52 -12.96 2.57
N ILE A 107 16.06 -12.96 1.31
CA ILE A 107 15.82 -14.19 0.55
C ILE A 107 17.13 -14.96 0.33
N GLU A 108 18.21 -14.29 -0.07
CA GLU A 108 19.51 -14.93 -0.31
C GLU A 108 20.15 -15.47 0.99
N SER A 109 19.69 -15.04 2.16
CA SER A 109 20.16 -15.60 3.45
C SER A 109 19.57 -16.98 3.76
N TYR A 110 18.51 -17.40 3.08
CA TYR A 110 17.98 -18.76 3.21
C TYR A 110 18.85 -19.76 2.44
N PRO A 111 18.99 -21.01 2.92
CA PRO A 111 19.84 -22.02 2.26
C PRO A 111 19.51 -22.24 0.79
N ASP A 112 18.23 -22.20 0.43
CA ASP A 112 17.73 -22.41 -0.93
C ASP A 112 17.41 -21.12 -1.66
N GLY A 113 17.70 -19.94 -1.06
CA GLY A 113 17.45 -18.63 -1.65
C GLY A 113 16.02 -18.48 -2.20
N TYR A 114 15.89 -18.13 -3.47
CA TYR A 114 14.60 -18.01 -4.15
C TYR A 114 13.87 -19.34 -4.34
N GLU A 115 14.53 -20.48 -4.23
CA GLU A 115 13.91 -21.80 -4.29
C GLU A 115 13.43 -22.30 -2.93
N THR A 116 13.58 -21.50 -1.88
CA THR A 116 13.00 -21.77 -0.56
C THR A 116 11.50 -22.01 -0.69
N PHE A 117 11.04 -23.18 -0.22
CA PHE A 117 9.65 -23.58 -0.29
C PHE A 117 8.82 -22.90 0.79
N LEU A 118 7.69 -22.34 0.39
CA LEU A 118 6.70 -21.70 1.25
C LEU A 118 5.54 -22.66 1.50
N GLU A 119 5.21 -22.82 2.77
CA GLU A 119 3.99 -23.48 3.19
C GLU A 119 2.75 -22.60 2.86
N GLU A 120 1.57 -23.15 3.04
CA GLU A 120 0.33 -22.40 2.87
C GLU A 120 0.34 -21.12 3.71
N ASN A 121 0.01 -20.00 3.08
CA ASN A 121 0.12 -18.64 3.63
C ASN A 121 1.54 -18.26 4.10
N ALA A 122 2.57 -18.95 3.61
CA ALA A 122 3.96 -18.72 3.97
C ALA A 122 4.19 -18.68 5.49
N THR A 123 3.56 -19.59 6.24
CA THR A 123 3.60 -19.63 7.70
C THR A 123 4.99 -19.86 8.24
N ASN A 124 5.86 -20.46 7.43
CA ASN A 124 7.28 -20.68 7.72
C ASN A 124 8.17 -19.44 7.53
N LEU A 125 7.60 -18.28 7.13
CA LEU A 125 8.32 -17.01 7.03
C LEU A 125 7.90 -16.01 8.12
N ALA A 126 8.82 -15.10 8.45
CA ALA A 126 8.51 -13.93 9.27
C ALA A 126 7.46 -13.04 8.58
N THR A 127 6.58 -12.42 9.37
CA THR A 127 5.49 -11.58 8.85
C THR A 127 6.00 -10.44 7.98
N GLY A 128 7.13 -9.82 8.34
CA GLY A 128 7.74 -8.76 7.55
C GLY A 128 8.15 -9.21 6.15
N LEU A 129 8.81 -10.39 6.05
CA LEU A 129 9.21 -10.93 4.74
C LEU A 129 7.98 -11.31 3.90
N ARG A 130 6.97 -11.94 4.51
CA ARG A 130 5.69 -12.21 3.80
C ARG A 130 5.11 -10.95 3.18
N GLN A 131 5.09 -9.85 3.92
CA GLN A 131 4.54 -8.59 3.43
C GLN A 131 5.41 -7.99 2.31
N LYS A 132 6.74 -8.06 2.43
CA LYS A 132 7.67 -7.69 1.34
C LYS A 132 7.40 -8.50 0.08
N LEU A 133 7.22 -9.82 0.20
CA LEU A 133 6.90 -10.70 -0.94
C LEU A 133 5.55 -10.34 -1.58
N ALA A 134 4.53 -9.98 -0.79
CA ALA A 134 3.25 -9.53 -1.32
C ALA A 134 3.38 -8.24 -2.15
N ILE A 135 4.20 -7.29 -1.69
CA ILE A 135 4.47 -6.05 -2.43
C ILE A 135 5.31 -6.36 -3.68
N ALA A 136 6.34 -7.21 -3.60
CA ALA A 136 7.14 -7.64 -4.75
C ALA A 136 6.27 -8.29 -5.83
N ARG A 137 5.36 -9.19 -5.44
CA ARG A 137 4.37 -9.83 -6.31
C ARG A 137 3.46 -8.81 -7.00
N ALA A 138 3.07 -7.75 -6.30
CA ALA A 138 2.28 -6.69 -6.90
C ALA A 138 3.08 -5.85 -7.90
N LEU A 139 4.36 -5.59 -7.60
CA LEU A 139 5.25 -4.77 -8.43
C LEU A 139 5.68 -5.47 -9.71
N ILE A 140 5.80 -6.80 -9.74
CA ILE A 140 6.32 -7.54 -10.90
C ILE A 140 5.51 -7.29 -12.17
N ARG A 141 4.21 -6.99 -12.06
CA ARG A 141 3.33 -6.64 -13.18
C ARG A 141 3.53 -5.21 -13.68
N ASN A 142 4.30 -4.39 -12.95
CA ASN A 142 4.45 -2.96 -13.21
C ASN A 142 3.09 -2.23 -13.33
N PRO A 143 2.22 -2.32 -12.30
CA PRO A 143 0.88 -1.75 -12.37
C PRO A 143 0.94 -0.23 -12.49
N ARG A 144 -0.05 0.37 -13.18
CA ARG A 144 -0.21 1.84 -13.25
C ARG A 144 -0.75 2.43 -11.94
N ILE A 145 -1.51 1.64 -11.19
CA ILE A 145 -2.04 2.02 -9.87
C ILE A 145 -1.65 0.94 -8.88
N LEU A 146 -0.94 1.33 -7.82
CA LEU A 146 -0.58 0.46 -6.70
C LEU A 146 -1.31 0.92 -5.45
N ILE A 147 -2.10 0.04 -4.86
CA ILE A 147 -2.83 0.29 -3.61
C ILE A 147 -2.16 -0.50 -2.51
N LEU A 148 -1.74 0.18 -1.44
CA LEU A 148 -1.11 -0.38 -0.25
C LEU A 148 -2.08 -0.20 0.93
N ASP A 149 -2.88 -1.23 1.24
CA ASP A 149 -3.90 -1.20 2.30
C ASP A 149 -3.33 -1.83 3.58
N ASP A 150 -2.89 -0.98 4.52
CA ASP A 150 -2.16 -1.33 5.74
C ASP A 150 -0.97 -2.28 5.46
N ALA A 151 -0.32 -2.12 4.31
CA ALA A 151 0.70 -3.01 3.76
C ALA A 151 2.05 -2.97 4.50
N PHE A 152 2.19 -2.12 5.52
CA PHE A 152 3.40 -2.03 6.36
C PHE A 152 3.25 -2.77 7.67
N THR A 153 2.19 -3.56 7.84
CA THR A 153 1.94 -4.33 9.06
C THR A 153 2.96 -5.46 9.19
N GLY A 154 3.56 -5.59 10.38
CA GLY A 154 4.51 -6.66 10.68
C GLY A 154 5.97 -6.37 10.31
N PHE A 155 6.27 -5.19 9.78
CA PHE A 155 7.65 -4.73 9.65
C PHE A 155 8.22 -4.29 11.00
N ASP A 156 9.52 -4.53 11.20
CA ASP A 156 10.30 -3.81 12.19
C ASP A 156 10.47 -2.34 11.75
N VAL A 157 10.83 -1.48 12.69
CA VAL A 157 10.90 -0.03 12.46
C VAL A 157 11.89 0.33 11.34
N ASP A 158 13.03 -0.35 11.26
CA ASP A 158 14.07 -0.04 10.28
C ASP A 158 13.65 -0.47 8.87
N SER A 159 13.03 -1.65 8.73
CA SER A 159 12.45 -2.14 7.47
C SER A 159 11.31 -1.26 6.99
N GLU A 160 10.47 -0.78 7.92
CA GLU A 160 9.36 0.12 7.63
C GLU A 160 9.85 1.45 7.09
N ILE A 161 10.90 2.04 7.71
CA ILE A 161 11.52 3.29 7.25
C ILE A 161 12.15 3.12 5.86
N LYS A 162 12.95 2.05 5.66
CA LYS A 162 13.60 1.79 4.37
C LYS A 162 12.59 1.65 3.23
N LEU A 163 11.54 0.84 3.44
CA LEU A 163 10.51 0.67 2.41
C LEU A 163 9.73 1.95 2.17
N TYR A 164 9.48 2.73 3.22
CA TYR A 164 8.83 4.01 3.11
C TYR A 164 9.66 5.01 2.26
N ASP A 165 10.96 5.09 2.49
CA ASP A 165 11.85 5.94 1.69
C ASP A 165 11.91 5.48 0.22
N ALA A 166 11.81 4.17 -0.03
CA ALA A 166 11.74 3.62 -1.39
C ALA A 166 10.38 3.86 -2.08
N LEU A 167 9.34 4.29 -1.35
CA LEU A 167 8.04 4.57 -1.97
C LEU A 167 8.10 5.65 -3.05
N SER A 168 8.98 6.64 -2.90
CA SER A 168 9.19 7.66 -3.93
C SER A 168 9.67 7.03 -5.25
N ASP A 169 10.62 6.08 -5.18
CA ASP A 169 11.11 5.32 -6.33
C ASP A 169 10.06 4.36 -6.89
N ILE A 170 9.32 3.70 -5.99
CA ILE A 170 8.22 2.81 -6.37
C ILE A 170 7.12 3.59 -7.09
N ALA A 171 6.86 4.82 -6.68
CA ALA A 171 5.83 5.69 -7.26
C ALA A 171 6.22 6.28 -8.63
N LEU A 172 7.50 6.18 -9.04
CA LEU A 172 7.92 6.70 -10.35
C LEU A 172 7.10 6.08 -11.49
N GLY A 173 6.39 6.94 -12.21
CA GLY A 173 5.59 6.57 -13.39
C GLY A 173 4.23 5.93 -13.07
N ARG A 174 3.82 5.84 -11.79
CA ARG A 174 2.53 5.24 -11.37
C ARG A 174 1.82 6.06 -10.30
N THR A 175 0.55 5.82 -10.14
CA THR A 175 -0.24 6.34 -9.01
C THR A 175 -0.12 5.35 -7.84
N VAL A 176 0.14 5.86 -6.63
CA VAL A 176 0.19 5.05 -5.42
C VAL A 176 -0.90 5.52 -4.47
N ILE A 177 -1.68 4.60 -3.93
CA ILE A 177 -2.70 4.89 -2.93
C ILE A 177 -2.30 4.16 -1.65
N ILE A 178 -2.01 4.93 -0.61
CA ILE A 178 -1.64 4.41 0.72
C ILE A 178 -2.85 4.52 1.63
N VAL A 179 -3.39 3.40 2.03
CA VAL A 179 -4.43 3.31 3.04
C VAL A 179 -3.77 2.92 4.35
N SER A 180 -3.87 3.78 5.37
CA SER A 180 -3.24 3.46 6.66
C SER A 180 -3.91 4.18 7.82
N ASN A 181 -3.95 3.50 8.97
CA ASN A 181 -4.29 4.07 10.26
C ASN A 181 -3.10 4.79 10.91
N ARG A 182 -1.87 4.52 10.44
CA ARG A 182 -0.66 5.20 10.90
C ARG A 182 -0.45 6.44 10.05
N VAL A 183 -0.83 7.60 10.58
CA VAL A 183 -0.82 8.84 9.80
C VAL A 183 0.58 9.26 9.33
N TRP A 184 1.65 8.83 10.01
CA TRP A 184 3.02 9.15 9.58
C TRP A 184 3.42 8.45 8.26
N HIS A 185 2.74 7.34 7.87
CA HIS A 185 2.89 6.72 6.55
C HIS A 185 2.40 7.60 5.40
N LEU A 186 1.70 8.70 5.72
CA LEU A 186 1.09 9.54 4.72
C LEU A 186 1.89 10.81 4.41
N ARG A 187 3.07 10.99 5.00
CA ARG A 187 3.87 12.23 4.82
C ARG A 187 4.42 12.42 3.41
N LEU A 188 4.53 11.38 2.59
CA LEU A 188 4.90 11.49 1.16
C LEU A 188 3.70 11.71 0.25
N CYS A 189 2.48 11.69 0.78
CA CYS A 189 1.28 11.84 -0.02
C CYS A 189 1.11 13.29 -0.51
N ASN A 190 0.84 13.42 -1.80
CA ASN A 190 0.49 14.71 -2.40
C ASN A 190 -0.83 15.25 -1.84
N LYS A 191 -1.77 14.33 -1.57
CA LYS A 191 -3.06 14.65 -0.97
C LYS A 191 -3.52 13.51 -0.08
N ILE A 192 -4.18 13.83 1.02
CA ILE A 192 -4.71 12.89 1.99
C ILE A 192 -6.21 13.12 2.14
N PHE A 193 -6.97 12.04 2.19
CA PHE A 193 -8.38 12.02 2.50
C PHE A 193 -8.59 11.34 3.86
N VAL A 194 -9.30 12.01 4.76
CA VAL A 194 -9.64 11.50 6.09
C VAL A 194 -11.08 11.04 6.08
N LEU A 195 -11.30 9.75 6.34
CA LEU A 195 -12.64 9.17 6.41
C LEU A 195 -13.12 9.08 7.85
N GLU A 196 -14.33 9.55 8.08
CA GLU A 196 -15.07 9.36 9.31
C GLU A 196 -16.53 9.02 9.00
N LYS A 197 -17.01 7.91 9.58
CA LYS A 197 -18.40 7.44 9.42
C LYS A 197 -18.84 7.34 7.96
N GLY A 198 -17.95 6.86 7.09
CA GLY A 198 -18.25 6.68 5.67
C GLY A 198 -18.22 7.95 4.81
N LYS A 199 -17.79 9.10 5.35
CA LYS A 199 -17.67 10.38 4.63
C LYS A 199 -16.24 10.92 4.70
N ILE A 200 -15.87 11.80 3.76
CA ILE A 200 -14.63 12.56 3.84
C ILE A 200 -14.86 13.72 4.81
N SER A 201 -14.18 13.68 5.96
CA SER A 201 -14.26 14.72 6.99
C SER A 201 -13.20 15.81 6.82
N GLN A 202 -12.02 15.44 6.30
CA GLN A 202 -10.90 16.36 6.04
C GLN A 202 -10.18 15.92 4.77
N GLN A 203 -9.59 16.86 4.05
CA GLN A 203 -8.68 16.59 2.95
C GLN A 203 -7.63 17.70 2.85
N GLY A 204 -6.43 17.36 2.40
CA GLY A 204 -5.32 18.30 2.23
C GLY A 204 -3.98 17.61 2.17
N SER A 205 -2.91 18.37 2.21
CA SER A 205 -1.54 17.87 2.38
C SER A 205 -1.28 17.41 3.82
N PHE A 206 -0.21 16.68 4.02
CA PHE A 206 0.18 16.23 5.36
C PHE A 206 0.37 17.40 6.35
N GLU A 207 1.05 18.46 5.91
CA GLU A 207 1.33 19.63 6.77
C GLU A 207 0.06 20.44 7.09
N GLU A 208 -0.83 20.62 6.12
CA GLU A 208 -2.12 21.29 6.36
C GLU A 208 -2.96 20.52 7.38
N LEU A 209 -3.11 19.20 7.18
CA LEU A 209 -3.92 18.37 8.07
C LEU A 209 -3.31 18.24 9.48
N ARG A 210 -1.98 18.27 9.59
CA ARG A 210 -1.29 18.26 10.88
C ARG A 210 -1.58 19.51 11.71
N GLN A 211 -1.76 20.65 11.05
CA GLN A 211 -2.04 21.95 11.69
C GLN A 211 -3.53 22.19 11.88
N THR A 212 -4.38 21.53 11.09
CA THR A 212 -5.85 21.72 11.16
C THR A 212 -6.44 20.88 12.29
N PRO A 213 -7.21 21.46 13.23
CA PRO A 213 -7.90 20.69 14.25
C PRO A 213 -8.83 19.62 13.65
N GLY A 214 -8.70 18.37 14.11
CA GLY A 214 -9.53 17.27 13.64
C GLY A 214 -8.92 15.90 13.92
N TYR A 215 -9.49 14.87 13.28
CA TYR A 215 -9.05 13.50 13.46
C TYR A 215 -7.55 13.30 13.13
N PHE A 216 -7.09 13.91 12.03
CA PHE A 216 -5.71 13.72 11.56
C PHE A 216 -4.69 14.25 12.57
N SER A 217 -4.80 15.52 12.98
CA SER A 217 -3.86 16.15 13.93
C SER A 217 -3.89 15.49 15.31
N GLN A 218 -5.08 15.10 15.79
CA GLN A 218 -5.20 14.37 17.06
C GLN A 218 -4.53 13.01 17.00
N THR A 219 -4.73 12.27 15.90
CA THR A 219 -4.12 10.94 15.69
C THR A 219 -2.62 11.06 15.54
N TYR A 220 -2.14 12.05 14.79
CA TYR A 220 -0.70 12.33 14.63
C TYR A 220 -0.04 12.58 15.98
N ASN A 221 -0.56 13.51 16.78
CA ASN A 221 0.01 13.84 18.08
C ASN A 221 0.03 12.63 19.02
N LYS A 222 -1.07 11.84 19.03
CA LYS A 222 -1.14 10.61 19.83
C LYS A 222 -0.10 9.57 19.38
N GLN A 223 0.05 9.36 18.09
CA GLN A 223 1.02 8.37 17.57
C GLN A 223 2.46 8.81 17.82
N MET A 224 2.78 10.08 17.65
CA MET A 224 4.11 10.62 17.93
C MET A 224 4.49 10.54 19.39
N SER A 225 3.55 10.80 20.32
CA SER A 225 3.80 10.68 21.77
C SER A 225 4.09 9.23 22.19
N ILE A 226 3.44 8.23 21.57
CA ILE A 226 3.64 6.81 21.88
C ILE A 226 4.97 6.29 21.31
N LEU A 227 5.34 6.73 20.13
CA LEU A 227 6.50 6.19 19.40
C LEU A 227 7.84 6.77 19.89
N GLY A 228 7.84 7.84 20.68
CA GLY A 228 9.08 8.55 21.03
C GLY A 228 9.89 9.01 19.79
N VAL A 229 9.24 9.02 18.63
CA VAL A 229 9.87 9.09 17.29
C VAL A 229 10.36 10.49 16.94
N GLU A 230 9.94 11.53 17.69
CA GLU A 230 10.45 12.89 17.42
C GLU A 230 11.99 12.99 17.45
N ASN A 231 12.63 12.19 18.30
CA ASN A 231 14.09 12.20 18.39
C ASN A 231 14.76 11.36 17.28
N LYS A 232 14.13 10.29 16.78
CA LYS A 232 14.68 9.50 15.67
C LYS A 232 14.52 10.22 14.31
N ILE A 233 13.40 10.86 14.06
CA ILE A 233 13.18 11.62 12.81
C ILE A 233 14.11 12.85 12.72
N LYS A 234 14.44 13.50 13.85
CA LYS A 234 15.40 14.61 13.88
C LYS A 234 16.84 14.17 13.60
N SER A 235 17.22 12.94 13.95
CA SER A 235 18.55 12.41 13.67
C SER A 235 18.78 12.11 12.18
N PHE A 236 17.74 11.71 11.44
CA PHE A 236 17.83 11.46 9.99
C PHE A 236 17.91 12.74 9.15
N LYS A 237 17.31 13.86 9.60
CA LYS A 237 17.46 15.16 8.90
C LYS A 237 18.83 15.81 9.05
N LYS A 238 19.71 15.29 9.92
CA LYS A 238 21.07 15.80 10.11
C LYS A 238 22.14 15.02 9.37
N ALA A 239 21.78 13.92 8.71
CA ALA A 239 22.70 13.02 8.00
C ALA A 239 22.53 13.04 6.46
N GLY A 240 21.77 14.01 5.92
CA GLY A 240 21.59 14.22 4.48
C GLY A 240 21.88 15.66 4.07
#